data_632c770f8d041b7f41de36c17f9952fd
#
_entry.id   632c770f8d041b7f41de36c17f9952fd
#
_cell.length_a   1.000
_cell.length_b   1.000
_cell.length_c   1.000
_cell.angle_alpha   90.00
_cell.angle_beta   90.00
_cell.angle_gamma   90.00
#
_symmetry.space_group_name_H-M   'P 1'
#
loop_
_entity.id
_entity.type
_entity.pdbx_description
1 polymer ?
#
loop_
_entity_poly.entity_id
_entity_poly.type
_entity_poly.pdbx_seq_one_letter_code
_entity_poly.pdbx_strand_id
1 'polypeptide(L)'
;VRRRPEAPVIGEIDGSMCGICGELRFDGRSADIAMLERMTGVMTPRGPDSGGVVARGPVGFGHRRLKIIDLTNKAEQPMVDADLGLTIAFNGCIYNYPELREELAGLGYRFFSHGDTEVILKAYHAWGIDCVKRFNGMFAFAIHERDSGRVVLARDRFGIKPLYLAEADGALMFASSLPALVATGKVDVTIDRVALQHYMTFHAVVPAPRTMLNGVRKLPPATVRVIEPDGTQKDTQFWRLDFTRTPADVARSAEEWRDMVLASLRQAVRRRMVADVPVGVLLSGGVDSSVIVGLLAEEGQKGLMTFSIGFEEANGEKGDEFVYSDLIARHYDTDHHKIFIPSTRMLEALPATIEAMSEPMVSYDNVGFFLLSQEVAKHIKVVQSGQGADEIFGGYHWYPPLASSNAPVDDYARHFFDRDNGRLGTHLNPEWHLTRDEARAFVEEHFAMPGADDPVDKALRLDSTVMLVDDPVKRVDNMTMAWGLEARVPFLDYELAELAARIPSEHKLSQGGKGVLKEAARQVIPHEVIDRKKGYFPVPALKYIEGSTLEMVESALTSQKARERGLFDQRYLERLFADPKSAITPLRGSELWQVALLEMWLQTHGL
;
A
#
# COMPACT_ATOMS: atom_id res chain seq x y z
N VAL A 1 -1.38 -35.17 -28.86
CA VAL A 1 -1.89 -33.81 -28.71
C VAL A 1 -2.81 -33.80 -27.50
N ARG A 2 -2.32 -33.52 -26.32
CA ARG A 2 -3.16 -33.31 -25.13
C ARG A 2 -3.52 -31.82 -25.07
N ARG A 3 -4.82 -31.52 -25.13
CA ARG A 3 -5.36 -30.16 -24.92
C ARG A 3 -4.96 -29.68 -23.52
N ARG A 4 -4.43 -28.46 -23.42
CA ARG A 4 -4.28 -27.76 -22.14
C ARG A 4 -5.68 -27.60 -21.54
N PRO A 5 -5.87 -27.72 -20.22
CA PRO A 5 -7.12 -27.34 -19.59
C PRO A 5 -7.34 -25.83 -19.83
N GLU A 6 -8.52 -25.49 -20.32
CA GLU A 6 -8.96 -24.10 -20.46
C GLU A 6 -9.03 -23.47 -19.07
N ALA A 7 -8.41 -22.31 -18.91
CA ALA A 7 -8.56 -21.50 -17.72
C ALA A 7 -10.06 -21.19 -17.50
N PRO A 8 -10.55 -21.13 -16.25
CA PRO A 8 -11.93 -20.77 -16.00
C PRO A 8 -12.23 -19.40 -16.58
N VAL A 9 -13.26 -19.28 -17.39
CA VAL A 9 -13.79 -18.03 -17.91
C VAL A 9 -14.28 -17.22 -16.71
N ILE A 10 -13.50 -16.23 -16.30
CA ILE A 10 -13.93 -15.21 -15.34
C ILE A 10 -14.98 -14.38 -16.08
N GLY A 11 -16.23 -14.43 -15.59
CA GLY A 11 -17.32 -13.62 -16.13
C GLY A 11 -16.93 -12.14 -16.14
N GLU A 12 -17.43 -11.39 -17.12
CA GLU A 12 -17.23 -9.95 -17.24
C GLU A 12 -17.52 -9.26 -15.90
N ILE A 13 -16.47 -8.77 -15.24
CA ILE A 13 -16.55 -8.02 -13.97
C ILE A 13 -16.46 -6.54 -14.34
N ASP A 14 -17.58 -5.85 -14.21
CA ASP A 14 -17.71 -4.41 -14.39
C ASP A 14 -17.30 -3.73 -13.07
N GLY A 15 -16.04 -3.34 -12.94
CA GLY A 15 -15.60 -2.55 -11.77
C GLY A 15 -14.09 -2.44 -11.61
N SER A 16 -13.55 -1.22 -11.27
CA SER A 16 -12.10 -1.06 -11.11
C SER A 16 -11.53 0.33 -10.91
N MET A 17 -10.26 0.44 -10.53
CA MET A 17 -9.46 1.67 -10.27
C MET A 17 -8.35 1.96 -11.28
N CYS A 18 -7.66 3.19 -11.15
CA CYS A 18 -6.68 3.68 -12.10
C CYS A 18 -5.33 2.97 -12.05
N GLY A 19 -4.68 2.85 -13.20
CA GLY A 19 -3.27 2.48 -13.35
C GLY A 19 -2.61 3.39 -14.38
N ILE A 20 -1.40 3.84 -14.12
CA ILE A 20 -0.62 4.68 -15.04
C ILE A 20 0.65 3.96 -15.48
N CYS A 21 1.09 4.24 -16.71
CA CYS A 21 2.42 3.89 -17.20
C CYS A 21 2.92 4.93 -18.20
N GLY A 22 4.21 4.86 -18.50
CA GLY A 22 4.79 5.71 -19.54
C GLY A 22 6.20 5.31 -19.93
N GLU A 23 6.64 5.87 -21.05
CA GLU A 23 7.99 5.79 -21.59
C GLU A 23 8.48 7.18 -21.95
N LEU A 24 9.71 7.49 -21.54
CA LEU A 24 10.45 8.70 -21.87
C LEU A 24 11.76 8.28 -22.53
N ARG A 25 11.93 8.57 -23.80
CA ARG A 25 13.12 8.21 -24.55
C ARG A 25 14.10 9.36 -24.62
N PHE A 26 15.37 9.05 -24.43
CA PHE A 26 16.48 10.02 -24.46
C PHE A 26 17.37 9.86 -25.71
N ASP A 27 17.06 8.87 -26.56
CA ASP A 27 17.81 8.55 -27.77
C ASP A 27 17.22 9.13 -29.06
N GLY A 28 16.22 10.00 -28.94
CA GLY A 28 15.55 10.67 -30.05
C GLY A 28 14.51 9.84 -30.80
N ARG A 29 14.31 8.57 -30.42
CA ARG A 29 13.23 7.73 -30.99
C ARG A 29 11.87 8.11 -30.39
N SER A 30 10.81 7.80 -31.12
CA SER A 30 9.44 7.95 -30.59
C SER A 30 9.15 6.88 -29.55
N ALA A 31 8.24 7.20 -28.62
CA ALA A 31 7.74 6.25 -27.63
C ALA A 31 7.06 5.03 -28.29
N ASP A 32 7.24 3.86 -27.70
CA ASP A 32 6.71 2.56 -28.18
C ASP A 32 5.25 2.37 -27.72
N ILE A 33 4.30 2.73 -28.59
CA ILE A 33 2.86 2.61 -28.31
C ILE A 33 2.48 1.15 -27.99
N ALA A 34 2.97 0.18 -28.75
CA ALA A 34 2.64 -1.22 -28.55
C ALA A 34 3.15 -1.74 -27.18
N MET A 35 4.29 -1.23 -26.72
CA MET A 35 4.77 -1.51 -25.36
C MET A 35 3.86 -0.88 -24.30
N LEU A 36 3.45 0.37 -24.48
CA LEU A 36 2.51 1.05 -23.56
C LEU A 36 1.15 0.33 -23.51
N GLU A 37 0.66 -0.19 -24.62
CA GLU A 37 -0.55 -1.00 -24.68
C GLU A 37 -0.38 -2.33 -23.91
N ARG A 38 0.78 -2.99 -24.02
CA ARG A 38 1.06 -4.19 -23.18
C ARG A 38 1.09 -3.84 -21.70
N MET A 39 1.75 -2.75 -21.31
CA MET A 39 1.80 -2.29 -19.91
C MET A 39 0.40 -1.97 -19.37
N THR A 40 -0.42 -1.25 -20.13
CA THR A 40 -1.82 -0.97 -19.76
C THR A 40 -2.64 -2.25 -19.70
N GLY A 41 -2.40 -3.22 -20.59
CA GLY A 41 -3.04 -4.53 -20.60
C GLY A 41 -2.87 -5.28 -19.28
N VAL A 42 -1.64 -5.32 -18.74
CA VAL A 42 -1.35 -5.94 -17.42
C VAL A 42 -2.12 -5.23 -16.29
N MET A 43 -2.34 -3.92 -16.41
CA MET A 43 -3.06 -3.13 -15.40
C MET A 43 -4.58 -3.08 -15.61
N THR A 44 -5.14 -3.87 -16.52
CA THR A 44 -6.60 -3.91 -16.76
C THR A 44 -7.41 -4.17 -15.48
N PRO A 45 -7.02 -5.10 -14.56
CA PRO A 45 -7.74 -5.28 -13.30
C PRO A 45 -7.79 -4.02 -12.44
N ARG A 46 -6.80 -3.11 -12.56
CA ARG A 46 -6.78 -1.83 -11.85
C ARG A 46 -7.73 -0.79 -12.47
N GLY A 47 -8.02 -0.83 -13.76
CA GLY A 47 -8.81 0.16 -14.48
C GLY A 47 -9.59 -0.38 -15.68
N PRO A 48 -10.66 -1.23 -15.54
CA PRO A 48 -11.39 -1.73 -16.70
C PRO A 48 -12.48 -0.79 -17.25
N ASP A 49 -12.91 0.27 -16.52
CA ASP A 49 -13.97 1.16 -17.03
C ASP A 49 -13.59 1.86 -18.35
N SER A 50 -12.35 2.24 -18.51
CA SER A 50 -11.78 2.74 -19.76
C SER A 50 -10.25 2.74 -19.73
N GLY A 51 -9.62 3.02 -20.86
CA GLY A 51 -8.17 3.16 -20.95
C GLY A 51 -7.75 3.92 -22.21
N GLY A 52 -6.54 4.43 -22.20
CA GLY A 52 -5.99 5.16 -23.33
C GLY A 52 -4.48 5.20 -23.33
N VAL A 53 -3.90 5.42 -24.51
CA VAL A 53 -2.48 5.69 -24.70
C VAL A 53 -2.37 6.99 -25.52
N VAL A 54 -1.53 7.91 -25.06
CA VAL A 54 -1.18 9.14 -25.77
C VAL A 54 0.33 9.22 -25.88
N ALA A 55 0.84 9.36 -27.10
CA ALA A 55 2.27 9.53 -27.34
C ALA A 55 2.55 10.79 -28.18
N ARG A 56 3.61 11.49 -27.84
CA ARG A 56 4.10 12.67 -28.56
C ARG A 56 5.62 12.64 -28.64
N GLY A 57 6.13 12.28 -29.81
CA GLY A 57 7.57 12.12 -30.00
C GLY A 57 8.16 11.11 -29.00
N PRO A 58 9.18 11.49 -28.21
CA PRO A 58 9.85 10.57 -27.29
C PRO A 58 9.07 10.26 -26.01
N VAL A 59 7.95 10.92 -25.74
CA VAL A 59 7.15 10.73 -24.52
C VAL A 59 5.82 10.09 -24.85
N GLY A 60 5.48 9.01 -24.12
CA GLY A 60 4.20 8.35 -24.20
C GLY A 60 3.68 7.98 -22.83
N PHE A 61 2.38 8.17 -22.60
CA PHE A 61 1.66 7.80 -21.39
C PHE A 61 0.53 6.84 -21.70
N GLY A 62 0.33 5.87 -20.82
CA GLY A 62 -0.80 4.96 -20.81
C GLY A 62 -1.57 5.06 -19.49
N HIS A 63 -2.88 4.85 -19.58
CA HIS A 63 -3.77 4.91 -18.44
C HIS A 63 -4.84 3.84 -18.51
N ARG A 64 -5.21 3.30 -17.35
CA ARG A 64 -6.44 2.55 -17.09
C ARG A 64 -7.25 3.30 -16.06
N ARG A 65 -8.56 3.44 -16.27
CA ARG A 65 -9.42 4.31 -15.47
C ARG A 65 -10.45 3.53 -14.68
N LEU A 66 -10.61 3.93 -13.41
CA LEU A 66 -11.80 3.72 -12.61
C LEU A 66 -12.59 5.03 -12.52
N LYS A 67 -13.87 4.99 -12.83
CA LYS A 67 -14.77 6.14 -12.75
C LYS A 67 -15.30 6.29 -11.32
N ILE A 68 -14.67 7.15 -10.52
CA ILE A 68 -15.07 7.51 -9.16
C ILE A 68 -15.46 8.99 -9.08
N ILE A 69 -14.63 9.87 -9.66
CA ILE A 69 -14.86 11.31 -9.75
C ILE A 69 -14.99 11.67 -11.22
N ASP A 70 -15.99 12.49 -11.56
CA ASP A 70 -16.40 12.86 -12.91
C ASP A 70 -16.62 11.62 -13.81
N LEU A 71 -17.77 11.01 -13.73
CA LEU A 71 -18.11 9.78 -14.44
C LEU A 71 -18.18 9.94 -15.98
N THR A 72 -18.00 11.18 -16.48
CA THR A 72 -18.08 11.51 -17.90
C THR A 72 -16.75 11.20 -18.63
N ASN A 73 -16.83 11.18 -19.98
CA ASN A 73 -15.64 11.03 -20.81
C ASN A 73 -14.73 12.26 -20.81
N LYS A 74 -15.15 13.40 -20.24
CA LYS A 74 -14.32 14.60 -20.12
C LYS A 74 -13.14 14.43 -19.16
N ALA A 75 -13.25 13.47 -18.23
CA ALA A 75 -12.17 13.11 -17.33
C ALA A 75 -11.39 11.86 -17.78
N GLU A 76 -11.45 11.48 -19.05
CA GLU A 76 -10.60 10.40 -19.60
C GLU A 76 -9.12 10.77 -19.55
N GLN A 77 -8.28 9.73 -19.44
CA GLN A 77 -6.84 9.87 -19.30
C GLN A 77 -6.10 8.89 -20.24
N PRO A 78 -4.87 9.23 -20.69
CA PRO A 78 -4.13 10.45 -20.36
C PRO A 78 -4.89 11.72 -20.77
N MET A 79 -4.99 12.72 -19.87
CA MET A 79 -5.72 13.96 -20.11
C MET A 79 -4.78 14.99 -20.75
N VAL A 80 -5.23 15.62 -21.83
CA VAL A 80 -4.46 16.65 -22.55
C VAL A 80 -5.14 18.01 -22.41
N ASP A 81 -4.42 18.97 -21.88
CA ASP A 81 -4.78 20.38 -21.94
C ASP A 81 -3.97 21.07 -23.05
N ALA A 82 -4.59 21.24 -24.21
CA ALA A 82 -3.92 21.79 -25.38
C ALA A 82 -3.52 23.26 -25.22
N ASP A 83 -4.32 24.02 -24.47
CA ASP A 83 -4.07 25.46 -24.25
C ASP A 83 -2.86 25.66 -23.34
N LEU A 84 -2.73 24.83 -22.28
CA LEU A 84 -1.59 24.87 -21.38
C LEU A 84 -0.38 24.07 -21.87
N GLY A 85 -0.54 23.27 -22.92
CA GLY A 85 0.52 22.40 -23.44
C GLY A 85 0.92 21.27 -22.47
N LEU A 86 -0.01 20.80 -21.63
CA LEU A 86 0.23 19.80 -20.61
C LEU A 86 -0.51 18.50 -20.91
N THR A 87 0.13 17.38 -20.60
CA THR A 87 -0.50 16.04 -20.61
C THR A 87 -0.27 15.37 -19.28
N ILE A 88 -1.30 14.74 -18.69
CA ILE A 88 -1.20 14.02 -17.41
C ILE A 88 -1.75 12.61 -17.51
N ALA A 89 -1.06 11.67 -16.83
CA ALA A 89 -1.60 10.39 -16.37
C ALA A 89 -1.57 10.38 -14.84
N PHE A 90 -2.70 10.08 -14.21
CA PHE A 90 -2.90 10.19 -12.76
C PHE A 90 -3.62 8.96 -12.19
N ASN A 91 -3.09 8.44 -11.10
CA ASN A 91 -3.68 7.38 -10.29
C ASN A 91 -3.86 7.91 -8.86
N GLY A 92 -5.09 8.08 -8.40
CA GLY A 92 -5.36 8.56 -7.06
C GLY A 92 -6.64 9.36 -6.91
N CYS A 93 -6.68 10.14 -5.82
CA CYS A 93 -7.74 11.08 -5.49
C CYS A 93 -7.16 12.27 -4.73
N ILE A 94 -7.46 13.50 -5.18
CA ILE A 94 -7.13 14.74 -4.46
C ILE A 94 -8.38 15.17 -3.69
N TYR A 95 -8.44 14.90 -2.41
CA TYR A 95 -9.65 15.11 -1.59
C TYR A 95 -10.09 16.56 -1.49
N ASN A 96 -9.16 17.51 -1.51
CA ASN A 96 -9.43 18.95 -1.49
C ASN A 96 -9.46 19.58 -2.89
N TYR A 97 -9.75 18.79 -3.94
CA TYR A 97 -9.83 19.33 -5.29
C TYR A 97 -10.93 20.39 -5.48
N PRO A 98 -12.10 20.33 -4.77
CA PRO A 98 -13.12 21.36 -4.94
C PRO A 98 -12.63 22.75 -4.50
N GLU A 99 -11.95 22.84 -3.37
CA GLU A 99 -11.41 24.10 -2.83
C GLU A 99 -10.30 24.65 -3.74
N LEU A 100 -9.40 23.74 -4.21
CA LEU A 100 -8.33 24.12 -5.15
C LEU A 100 -8.91 24.59 -6.49
N ARG A 101 -10.01 23.98 -6.94
CA ARG A 101 -10.71 24.38 -8.16
C ARG A 101 -11.27 25.80 -8.06
N GLU A 102 -11.91 26.13 -6.93
CA GLU A 102 -12.42 27.47 -6.67
C GLU A 102 -11.30 28.51 -6.67
N GLU A 103 -10.19 28.23 -6.00
CA GLU A 103 -9.02 29.09 -5.98
C GLU A 103 -8.44 29.32 -7.38
N LEU A 104 -8.26 28.24 -8.15
CA LEU A 104 -7.75 28.30 -9.52
C LEU A 104 -8.71 29.06 -10.46
N ALA A 105 -10.03 28.89 -10.27
CA ALA A 105 -11.02 29.67 -11.00
C ALA A 105 -10.91 31.17 -10.68
N GLY A 106 -10.64 31.51 -9.40
CA GLY A 106 -10.34 32.87 -8.97
C GLY A 106 -9.06 33.47 -9.62
N LEU A 107 -8.11 32.62 -9.99
CA LEU A 107 -6.90 32.99 -10.75
C LEU A 107 -7.16 33.09 -12.27
N GLY A 108 -8.38 32.84 -12.74
CA GLY A 108 -8.79 32.96 -14.13
C GLY A 108 -8.72 31.65 -14.93
N TYR A 109 -8.43 30.50 -14.31
CA TYR A 109 -8.46 29.21 -15.01
C TYR A 109 -9.89 28.79 -15.34
N ARG A 110 -10.08 28.24 -16.54
CA ARG A 110 -11.35 27.64 -16.99
C ARG A 110 -11.19 26.13 -17.02
N PHE A 111 -12.25 25.42 -16.63
CA PHE A 111 -12.27 23.98 -16.55
C PHE A 111 -13.24 23.39 -17.59
N PHE A 112 -12.80 22.29 -18.22
CA PHE A 112 -13.63 21.54 -19.17
C PHE A 112 -14.21 20.24 -18.58
N SER A 113 -13.65 19.76 -17.47
CA SER A 113 -14.11 18.60 -16.70
C SER A 113 -14.54 19.00 -15.29
N HIS A 114 -15.06 18.04 -14.51
CA HIS A 114 -15.41 18.26 -13.10
C HIS A 114 -14.47 17.49 -12.16
N GLY A 115 -13.51 16.73 -12.70
CA GLY A 115 -12.61 15.87 -11.95
C GLY A 115 -11.42 16.59 -11.32
N ASP A 116 -10.77 15.88 -10.43
CA ASP A 116 -9.53 16.28 -9.75
C ASP A 116 -8.30 16.23 -10.68
N THR A 117 -8.32 15.40 -11.72
CA THR A 117 -7.22 15.29 -12.69
C THR A 117 -6.93 16.64 -13.37
N GLU A 118 -7.96 17.36 -13.81
CA GLU A 118 -7.78 18.69 -14.42
C GLU A 118 -7.30 19.71 -13.40
N VAL A 119 -7.74 19.57 -12.15
CA VAL A 119 -7.27 20.45 -11.05
C VAL A 119 -5.76 20.28 -10.85
N ILE A 120 -5.22 19.06 -10.95
CA ILE A 120 -3.76 18.83 -10.88
C ILE A 120 -3.04 19.57 -12.03
N LEU A 121 -3.53 19.48 -13.26
CA LEU A 121 -2.94 20.19 -14.41
C LEU A 121 -2.91 21.70 -14.21
N LYS A 122 -4.05 22.29 -13.79
CA LYS A 122 -4.15 23.74 -13.56
C LYS A 122 -3.27 24.16 -12.38
N ALA A 123 -3.25 23.36 -11.29
CA ALA A 123 -2.40 23.59 -10.13
C ALA A 123 -0.90 23.55 -10.48
N TYR A 124 -0.51 22.56 -11.30
CA TYR A 124 0.87 22.49 -11.80
C TYR A 124 1.25 23.71 -12.65
N HIS A 125 0.38 24.15 -13.54
CA HIS A 125 0.61 25.35 -14.33
C HIS A 125 0.72 26.61 -13.46
N ALA A 126 -0.12 26.72 -12.42
CA ALA A 126 -0.16 27.89 -11.54
C ALA A 126 1.03 27.95 -10.57
N TRP A 127 1.44 26.81 -10.00
CA TRP A 127 2.38 26.74 -8.85
C TRP A 127 3.61 25.85 -9.11
N GLY A 128 3.77 25.32 -10.30
CA GLY A 128 4.87 24.41 -10.63
C GLY A 128 4.86 23.15 -9.78
N ILE A 129 6.05 22.61 -9.51
CA ILE A 129 6.21 21.39 -8.69
C ILE A 129 5.73 21.56 -7.24
N ASP A 130 5.60 22.78 -6.74
CA ASP A 130 5.13 23.06 -5.37
C ASP A 130 3.61 22.83 -5.20
N CYS A 131 2.88 22.61 -6.30
CA CYS A 131 1.45 22.26 -6.24
C CYS A 131 1.18 21.03 -5.35
N VAL A 132 2.10 20.04 -5.31
CA VAL A 132 1.97 18.83 -4.48
C VAL A 132 1.88 19.12 -2.98
N LYS A 133 2.46 20.22 -2.50
CA LYS A 133 2.37 20.65 -1.09
C LYS A 133 0.95 21.04 -0.68
N ARG A 134 0.14 21.48 -1.66
CA ARG A 134 -1.23 21.94 -1.48
C ARG A 134 -2.26 20.81 -1.57
N PHE A 135 -1.88 19.65 -2.08
CA PHE A 135 -2.78 18.52 -2.24
C PHE A 135 -2.97 17.77 -0.92
N ASN A 136 -4.22 17.58 -0.52
CA ASN A 136 -4.61 16.56 0.44
C ASN A 136 -5.19 15.40 -0.35
N GLY A 137 -4.46 14.28 -0.42
CA GLY A 137 -4.85 13.17 -1.28
C GLY A 137 -3.86 12.01 -1.24
N MET A 138 -4.23 10.98 -1.96
CA MET A 138 -3.38 9.84 -2.32
C MET A 138 -3.16 9.89 -3.83
N PHE A 139 -1.90 9.90 -4.28
CA PHE A 139 -1.62 10.11 -5.70
C PHE A 139 -0.28 9.58 -6.17
N ALA A 140 -0.28 9.12 -7.41
CA ALA A 140 0.88 9.04 -8.27
C ALA A 140 0.51 9.64 -9.62
N PHE A 141 1.32 10.55 -10.17
CA PHE A 141 1.05 11.13 -11.49
C PHE A 141 2.32 11.39 -12.29
N ALA A 142 2.13 11.48 -13.61
CA ALA A 142 3.12 11.93 -14.57
C ALA A 142 2.55 13.10 -15.36
N ILE A 143 3.27 14.22 -15.44
CA ILE A 143 2.91 15.37 -16.27
C ILE A 143 4.01 15.57 -17.31
N HIS A 144 3.64 15.72 -18.59
CA HIS A 144 4.52 16.09 -19.68
C HIS A 144 4.23 17.53 -20.14
N GLU A 145 5.26 18.34 -20.19
CA GLU A 145 5.26 19.70 -20.75
C GLU A 145 5.60 19.63 -22.24
N ARG A 146 4.65 19.99 -23.10
CA ARG A 146 4.83 19.97 -24.55
C ARG A 146 6.01 20.80 -25.03
N ASP A 147 6.15 22.01 -24.48
CA ASP A 147 7.03 23.03 -25.03
C ASP A 147 8.47 22.92 -24.55
N SER A 148 8.68 22.41 -23.34
CA SER A 148 10.01 22.12 -22.78
C SER A 148 10.47 20.67 -23.02
N GLY A 149 9.52 19.75 -23.25
CA GLY A 149 9.78 18.31 -23.28
C GLY A 149 10.02 17.68 -21.91
N ARG A 150 9.90 18.46 -20.84
CA ARG A 150 10.08 18.01 -19.44
C ARG A 150 8.97 17.05 -19.02
N VAL A 151 9.32 16.08 -18.19
CA VAL A 151 8.35 15.23 -17.49
C VAL A 151 8.53 15.35 -15.99
N VAL A 152 7.41 15.42 -15.28
CA VAL A 152 7.38 15.46 -13.81
C VAL A 152 6.62 14.26 -13.30
N LEU A 153 7.26 13.46 -12.45
CA LEU A 153 6.65 12.37 -11.71
C LEU A 153 6.46 12.81 -10.25
N ALA A 154 5.33 12.46 -9.65
CA ALA A 154 5.10 12.73 -8.23
C ALA A 154 4.42 11.54 -7.54
N ARG A 155 4.75 11.33 -6.27
CA ARG A 155 4.14 10.33 -5.39
C ARG A 155 3.74 10.97 -4.07
N ASP A 156 2.57 10.59 -3.55
CA ASP A 156 1.98 11.17 -2.33
C ASP A 156 2.85 10.96 -1.06
N ARG A 157 2.46 11.67 0.02
CA ARG A 157 3.24 11.76 1.27
C ARG A 157 3.56 10.42 1.90
N PHE A 158 2.61 9.48 1.89
CA PHE A 158 2.76 8.13 2.46
C PHE A 158 3.00 7.06 1.39
N GLY A 159 3.15 7.45 0.10
CA GLY A 159 3.31 6.51 -0.98
C GLY A 159 2.13 5.53 -1.13
N ILE A 160 0.91 5.99 -0.79
CA ILE A 160 -0.32 5.19 -0.87
C ILE A 160 -0.51 4.67 -2.30
N LYS A 161 -0.29 5.54 -3.28
CA LYS A 161 -0.31 5.11 -4.68
C LYS A 161 1.09 4.70 -5.13
N PRO A 162 1.24 3.48 -5.69
CA PRO A 162 2.55 2.98 -6.11
C PRO A 162 3.03 3.66 -7.40
N LEU A 163 4.35 3.82 -7.50
CA LEU A 163 5.02 4.25 -8.74
C LEU A 163 6.38 3.58 -8.85
N TYR A 164 6.48 2.65 -9.80
CA TYR A 164 7.69 1.90 -10.14
C TYR A 164 8.37 2.49 -11.36
N LEU A 165 9.70 2.41 -11.41
CA LEU A 165 10.56 3.00 -12.44
C LEU A 165 11.54 1.95 -12.95
N ALA A 166 11.85 1.96 -14.24
CA ALA A 166 12.89 1.16 -14.85
C ALA A 166 13.62 1.93 -15.94
N GLU A 167 14.93 1.80 -16.01
CA GLU A 167 15.74 2.37 -17.08
C GLU A 167 16.30 1.27 -17.97
N ALA A 168 16.03 1.33 -19.26
CA ALA A 168 16.52 0.38 -20.24
C ALA A 168 16.48 0.98 -21.65
N ASP A 169 17.39 0.55 -22.55
CA ASP A 169 17.42 0.91 -23.96
C ASP A 169 17.36 2.42 -24.26
N GLY A 170 17.97 3.24 -23.41
CA GLY A 170 17.97 4.69 -23.55
C GLY A 170 16.63 5.35 -23.25
N ALA A 171 15.80 4.69 -22.44
CA ALA A 171 14.52 5.20 -21.96
C ALA A 171 14.35 5.02 -20.46
N LEU A 172 13.57 5.91 -19.83
CA LEU A 172 12.96 5.70 -18.55
C LEU A 172 11.52 5.24 -18.74
N MET A 173 11.13 4.17 -18.09
CA MET A 173 9.76 3.65 -18.05
C MET A 173 9.23 3.76 -16.63
N PHE A 174 7.92 4.00 -16.47
CA PHE A 174 7.26 3.99 -15.19
C PHE A 174 5.91 3.24 -15.25
N ALA A 175 5.47 2.69 -14.12
CA ALA A 175 4.16 2.07 -13.99
C ALA A 175 3.66 2.05 -12.55
N SER A 176 2.33 1.92 -12.39
CA SER A 176 1.68 1.69 -11.10
C SER A 176 1.92 0.29 -10.54
N SER A 177 2.41 -0.68 -11.33
CA SER A 177 2.73 -2.03 -10.87
C SER A 177 4.05 -2.51 -11.46
N LEU A 178 4.82 -3.28 -10.68
CA LEU A 178 6.08 -3.86 -11.13
C LEU A 178 5.88 -4.87 -12.28
N PRO A 179 4.86 -5.77 -12.25
CA PRO A 179 4.59 -6.67 -13.37
C PRO A 179 4.36 -5.96 -14.71
N ALA A 180 3.80 -4.74 -14.72
CA ALA A 180 3.64 -3.98 -15.96
C ALA A 180 4.99 -3.56 -16.57
N LEU A 181 6.01 -3.27 -15.76
CA LEU A 181 7.38 -3.02 -16.23
C LEU A 181 8.04 -4.30 -16.73
N VAL A 182 7.88 -5.41 -16.02
CA VAL A 182 8.40 -6.73 -16.45
C VAL A 182 7.83 -7.15 -17.81
N ALA A 183 6.55 -6.87 -18.06
CA ALA A 183 5.87 -7.18 -19.33
C ALA A 183 6.45 -6.43 -20.54
N THR A 184 7.29 -5.42 -20.34
CA THR A 184 8.03 -4.78 -21.44
C THR A 184 9.06 -5.70 -22.06
N GLY A 185 9.57 -6.69 -21.32
CA GLY A 185 10.67 -7.59 -21.72
C GLY A 185 12.04 -6.91 -21.81
N LYS A 186 12.17 -5.67 -21.32
CA LYS A 186 13.39 -4.85 -21.42
C LYS A 186 14.12 -4.69 -20.08
N VAL A 187 13.46 -4.99 -18.99
CA VAL A 187 13.94 -4.73 -17.62
C VAL A 187 14.88 -5.84 -17.14
N ASP A 188 15.94 -5.48 -16.43
CA ASP A 188 16.77 -6.45 -15.70
C ASP A 188 15.97 -7.07 -14.56
N VAL A 189 15.62 -8.34 -14.72
CA VAL A 189 14.83 -9.13 -13.78
C VAL A 189 15.67 -9.94 -12.80
N THR A 190 16.98 -9.75 -12.76
CA THR A 190 17.84 -10.38 -11.76
C THR A 190 17.51 -9.89 -10.35
N ILE A 191 17.68 -10.77 -9.35
CA ILE A 191 17.33 -10.47 -7.96
C ILE A 191 18.36 -9.50 -7.34
N ASP A 192 17.86 -8.44 -6.69
CA ASP A 192 18.68 -7.53 -5.88
C ASP A 192 19.03 -8.21 -4.54
N ARG A 193 20.31 -8.48 -4.29
CA ARG A 193 20.79 -9.18 -3.09
C ARG A 193 20.50 -8.43 -1.79
N VAL A 194 20.53 -7.09 -1.83
CA VAL A 194 20.18 -6.26 -0.67
C VAL A 194 18.68 -6.34 -0.41
N ALA A 195 17.86 -6.29 -1.47
CA ALA A 195 16.42 -6.48 -1.34
C ALA A 195 16.06 -7.88 -0.81
N LEU A 196 16.76 -8.92 -1.26
CA LEU A 196 16.59 -10.28 -0.73
C LEU A 196 16.92 -10.34 0.77
N GLN A 197 18.01 -9.70 1.22
CA GLN A 197 18.33 -9.61 2.64
C GLN A 197 17.24 -8.87 3.43
N HIS A 198 16.75 -7.73 2.94
CA HIS A 198 15.63 -7.01 3.55
C HIS A 198 14.38 -7.89 3.62
N TYR A 199 14.01 -8.53 2.51
CA TYR A 199 12.86 -9.43 2.45
C TYR A 199 12.94 -10.53 3.52
N MET A 200 14.10 -11.17 3.65
CA MET A 200 14.31 -12.28 4.57
C MET A 200 14.42 -11.84 6.03
N THR A 201 14.88 -10.63 6.31
CA THR A 201 15.16 -10.11 7.66
C THR A 201 14.07 -9.17 8.15
N PHE A 202 13.64 -8.22 7.33
CA PHE A 202 12.78 -7.09 7.67
C PHE A 202 11.32 -7.34 7.33
N HIS A 203 10.84 -8.55 7.57
CA HIS A 203 9.45 -9.01 7.38
C HIS A 203 8.90 -8.72 5.97
N ALA A 204 9.67 -9.03 4.94
CA ALA A 204 9.38 -8.74 3.53
C ALA A 204 9.25 -7.25 3.17
N VAL A 205 9.58 -6.33 4.07
CA VAL A 205 9.68 -4.90 3.77
C VAL A 205 10.98 -4.66 3.02
N VAL A 206 10.88 -4.22 1.77
CA VAL A 206 12.01 -3.80 0.93
C VAL A 206 11.94 -2.29 0.75
N PRO A 207 12.72 -1.49 1.51
CA PRO A 207 12.60 -0.04 1.50
C PRO A 207 12.87 0.59 0.12
N ALA A 208 12.10 1.63 -0.21
CA ALA A 208 12.40 2.42 -1.41
C ALA A 208 13.84 3.00 -1.33
N PRO A 209 14.54 3.15 -2.46
CA PRO A 209 14.05 2.97 -3.83
C PRO A 209 14.13 1.53 -4.36
N ARG A 210 14.58 0.55 -3.57
CA ARG A 210 14.77 -0.83 -4.03
C ARG A 210 13.45 -1.55 -4.24
N THR A 211 13.48 -2.52 -5.15
CA THR A 211 12.51 -3.61 -5.28
C THR A 211 13.26 -4.94 -5.25
N MET A 212 12.56 -6.06 -5.32
CA MET A 212 13.18 -7.39 -5.43
C MET A 212 14.06 -7.54 -6.68
N LEU A 213 13.88 -6.69 -7.70
CA LEU A 213 14.58 -6.78 -8.99
C LEU A 213 15.61 -5.64 -9.15
N ASN A 214 16.79 -5.97 -9.70
CA ASN A 214 17.85 -4.99 -9.95
C ASN A 214 17.43 -3.90 -10.94
N GLY A 215 16.63 -4.23 -11.95
CA GLY A 215 16.21 -3.29 -12.99
C GLY A 215 15.01 -2.41 -12.63
N VAL A 216 14.39 -2.59 -11.44
CA VAL A 216 13.22 -1.83 -11.04
C VAL A 216 13.47 -1.08 -9.75
N ARG A 217 13.02 0.17 -9.70
CA ARG A 217 13.08 1.03 -8.50
C ARG A 217 11.68 1.55 -8.15
N LYS A 218 11.46 1.90 -6.90
CA LYS A 218 10.27 2.64 -6.44
C LYS A 218 10.60 4.13 -6.35
N LEU A 219 9.73 5.00 -6.85
CA LEU A 219 9.81 6.41 -6.48
C LEU A 219 9.50 6.52 -4.97
N PRO A 220 10.37 7.11 -4.15
CA PRO A 220 10.11 7.23 -2.72
C PRO A 220 8.83 8.02 -2.40
N PRO A 221 8.17 7.77 -1.26
CA PRO A 221 7.07 8.61 -0.79
C PRO A 221 7.45 10.10 -0.72
N ALA A 222 6.46 10.97 -0.81
CA ALA A 222 6.62 12.43 -0.73
C ALA A 222 7.66 13.00 -1.71
N THR A 223 7.82 12.41 -2.89
CA THR A 223 8.85 12.78 -3.86
C THR A 223 8.26 13.30 -5.15
N VAL A 224 8.82 14.40 -5.63
CA VAL A 224 8.67 14.89 -7.01
C VAL A 224 9.98 14.67 -7.73
N ARG A 225 9.93 14.00 -8.88
CA ARG A 225 11.06 13.83 -9.81
C ARG A 225 10.83 14.65 -11.06
N VAL A 226 11.73 15.56 -11.34
CA VAL A 226 11.79 16.30 -12.60
C VAL A 226 12.78 15.61 -13.54
N ILE A 227 12.36 15.35 -14.77
CA ILE A 227 13.13 14.67 -15.81
C ILE A 227 13.21 15.59 -17.00
N GLU A 228 14.41 16.01 -17.36
CA GLU A 228 14.67 16.85 -18.53
C GLU A 228 14.78 16.00 -19.81
N PRO A 229 14.61 16.58 -21.01
CA PRO A 229 14.67 15.84 -22.28
C PRO A 229 16.00 15.13 -22.54
N ASP A 230 17.08 15.56 -21.92
CA ASP A 230 18.41 14.95 -22.01
C ASP A 230 18.59 13.75 -21.05
N GLY A 231 17.57 13.40 -20.27
CA GLY A 231 17.61 12.32 -19.28
C GLY A 231 18.11 12.76 -17.91
N THR A 232 18.48 14.01 -17.70
CA THR A 232 18.86 14.53 -16.39
C THR A 232 17.66 14.44 -15.44
N GLN A 233 17.86 13.88 -14.25
CA GLN A 233 16.82 13.67 -13.26
C GLN A 233 17.15 14.39 -11.95
N LYS A 234 16.12 14.97 -11.32
CA LYS A 234 16.25 15.62 -10.02
C LYS A 234 15.07 15.27 -9.12
N ASP A 235 15.36 14.68 -7.96
CA ASP A 235 14.38 14.39 -6.92
C ASP A 235 14.29 15.54 -5.91
N THR A 236 13.06 15.82 -5.49
CA THR A 236 12.76 16.77 -4.41
C THR A 236 11.77 16.10 -3.45
N GLN A 237 12.20 15.86 -2.22
CA GLN A 237 11.29 15.45 -1.16
C GLN A 237 10.50 16.68 -0.67
N PHE A 238 9.18 16.68 -0.86
CA PHE A 238 8.34 17.84 -0.55
C PHE A 238 7.71 17.79 0.84
N TRP A 239 7.80 16.65 1.54
CA TRP A 239 7.24 16.46 2.88
C TRP A 239 8.02 15.39 3.66
N ARG A 240 8.05 15.54 4.97
CA ARG A 240 8.60 14.58 5.92
C ARG A 240 7.79 14.62 7.21
N LEU A 241 7.49 13.48 7.80
CA LEU A 241 6.84 13.38 9.09
C LEU A 241 7.85 13.71 10.20
N ASP A 242 7.56 14.73 11.00
CA ASP A 242 8.43 15.26 12.05
C ASP A 242 7.77 15.05 13.42
N PHE A 243 8.52 14.44 14.34
CA PHE A 243 8.08 14.13 15.71
C PHE A 243 8.57 15.16 16.74
N THR A 244 9.13 16.29 16.28
CA THR A 244 9.57 17.37 17.18
C THR A 244 8.36 18.00 17.89
N ARG A 245 8.49 18.17 19.21
CA ARG A 245 7.45 18.76 20.06
C ARG A 245 7.85 20.16 20.50
N THR A 246 6.89 21.06 20.50
CA THR A 246 7.01 22.36 21.12
C THR A 246 6.75 22.26 22.63
N PRO A 247 7.21 23.24 23.46
CA PRO A 247 6.84 23.29 24.88
C PRO A 247 5.32 23.30 25.10
N ALA A 248 4.56 23.90 24.18
CA ALA A 248 3.10 23.89 24.23
C ALA A 248 2.52 22.48 24.00
N ASP A 249 3.13 21.68 23.13
CA ASP A 249 2.71 20.28 22.90
C ASP A 249 2.94 19.43 24.16
N VAL A 250 4.08 19.60 24.81
CA VAL A 250 4.43 18.86 26.05
C VAL A 250 3.50 19.26 27.23
N ALA A 251 3.04 20.50 27.25
CA ALA A 251 2.17 21.02 28.32
C ALA A 251 0.68 20.65 28.16
N ARG A 252 0.27 20.07 27.03
CA ARG A 252 -1.13 19.72 26.78
C ARG A 252 -1.59 18.55 27.65
N SER A 253 -2.84 18.63 28.09
CA SER A 253 -3.49 17.53 28.81
C SER A 253 -3.88 16.38 27.89
N ALA A 254 -4.15 15.23 28.48
CA ALA A 254 -4.67 14.06 27.74
C ALA A 254 -6.02 14.36 27.06
N GLU A 255 -6.88 15.15 27.70
CA GLU A 255 -8.17 15.56 27.16
C GLU A 255 -8.02 16.47 25.94
N GLU A 256 -7.09 17.43 25.98
CA GLU A 256 -6.83 18.29 24.83
C GLU A 256 -6.32 17.47 23.63
N TRP A 257 -5.40 16.52 23.85
CA TRP A 257 -4.95 15.64 22.80
C TRP A 257 -6.06 14.76 22.23
N ARG A 258 -6.89 14.18 23.10
CA ARG A 258 -8.08 13.40 22.69
C ARG A 258 -8.99 14.20 21.77
N ASP A 259 -9.34 15.42 22.17
CA ASP A 259 -10.29 16.27 21.43
C ASP A 259 -9.71 16.72 20.07
N MET A 260 -8.42 17.04 20.03
CA MET A 260 -7.71 17.34 18.78
C MET A 260 -7.66 16.13 17.84
N VAL A 261 -7.39 14.93 18.36
CA VAL A 261 -7.39 13.69 17.57
C VAL A 261 -8.78 13.43 17.00
N LEU A 262 -9.83 13.54 17.82
CA LEU A 262 -11.21 13.33 17.37
C LEU A 262 -11.61 14.33 16.27
N ALA A 263 -11.30 15.60 16.44
CA ALA A 263 -11.59 16.63 15.46
C ALA A 263 -10.86 16.40 14.12
N SER A 264 -9.56 16.08 14.20
CA SER A 264 -8.74 15.79 13.02
C SER A 264 -9.17 14.51 12.30
N LEU A 265 -9.49 13.45 13.04
CA LEU A 265 -9.97 12.19 12.47
C LEU A 265 -11.34 12.37 11.80
N ARG A 266 -12.25 13.14 12.40
CA ARG A 266 -13.55 13.49 11.79
C ARG A 266 -13.34 14.18 10.44
N GLN A 267 -12.41 15.13 10.36
CA GLN A 267 -12.08 15.80 9.11
C GLN A 267 -11.46 14.83 8.08
N ALA A 268 -10.59 13.95 8.53
CA ALA A 268 -9.95 12.93 7.67
C ALA A 268 -10.97 11.97 7.06
N VAL A 269 -11.93 11.49 7.85
CA VAL A 269 -13.02 10.59 7.42
C VAL A 269 -13.94 11.32 6.42
N ARG A 270 -14.33 12.57 6.72
CA ARG A 270 -15.18 13.40 5.84
C ARG A 270 -14.54 13.64 4.48
N ARG A 271 -13.27 14.03 4.44
CA ARG A 271 -12.53 14.25 3.18
C ARG A 271 -12.58 13.04 2.27
N ARG A 272 -12.56 11.84 2.83
CA ARG A 272 -12.54 10.57 2.07
C ARG A 272 -13.90 10.13 1.56
N MET A 273 -14.95 10.94 1.79
CA MET A 273 -16.27 10.75 1.17
C MET A 273 -16.41 11.42 -0.20
N VAL A 274 -15.43 12.23 -0.63
CA VAL A 274 -15.46 12.93 -1.92
C VAL A 274 -15.45 11.92 -3.08
N ALA A 275 -16.61 11.66 -3.67
CA ALA A 275 -16.81 10.72 -4.80
C ALA A 275 -18.17 10.99 -5.45
N ASP A 276 -18.31 10.65 -6.74
CA ASP A 276 -19.59 10.63 -7.47
C ASP A 276 -20.25 9.23 -7.47
N VAL A 277 -19.71 8.31 -6.67
CA VAL A 277 -20.20 6.94 -6.44
C VAL A 277 -20.34 6.69 -4.93
N PRO A 278 -21.12 5.69 -4.50
CA PRO A 278 -21.23 5.32 -3.08
C PRO A 278 -19.86 4.97 -2.47
N VAL A 279 -19.67 5.36 -1.20
CA VAL A 279 -18.50 5.02 -0.39
C VAL A 279 -18.94 4.20 0.81
N GLY A 280 -18.36 3.00 0.99
CA GLY A 280 -18.62 2.13 2.13
C GLY A 280 -17.44 2.05 3.10
N VAL A 281 -17.50 1.11 4.06
CA VAL A 281 -16.45 0.89 5.06
C VAL A 281 -16.14 -0.60 5.22
N LEU A 282 -14.86 -0.96 5.22
CA LEU A 282 -14.40 -2.28 5.66
C LEU A 282 -14.44 -2.32 7.19
N LEU A 283 -15.37 -3.07 7.76
CA LEU A 283 -15.67 -3.11 9.20
C LEU A 283 -15.17 -4.42 9.81
N SER A 284 -13.98 -4.42 10.41
CA SER A 284 -13.43 -5.59 11.11
C SER A 284 -13.97 -5.79 12.52
N GLY A 285 -14.73 -4.84 13.06
CA GLY A 285 -15.12 -4.82 14.47
C GLY A 285 -14.00 -4.41 15.43
N GLY A 286 -12.85 -3.95 14.92
CA GLY A 286 -11.80 -3.28 15.70
C GLY A 286 -12.09 -1.79 15.91
N VAL A 287 -11.38 -1.15 16.84
CA VAL A 287 -11.54 0.30 17.16
C VAL A 287 -11.42 1.15 15.90
N ASP A 288 -10.41 0.88 15.07
CA ASP A 288 -10.05 1.71 13.93
C ASP A 288 -11.16 1.78 12.87
N SER A 289 -11.68 0.63 12.44
CA SER A 289 -12.78 0.56 11.48
C SER A 289 -14.10 1.02 12.07
N SER A 290 -14.33 0.73 13.36
CA SER A 290 -15.58 1.09 14.05
C SER A 290 -15.71 2.59 14.25
N VAL A 291 -14.63 3.30 14.60
CA VAL A 291 -14.68 4.76 14.76
C VAL A 291 -14.94 5.47 13.43
N ILE A 292 -14.47 4.92 12.30
CA ILE A 292 -14.80 5.46 10.96
C ILE A 292 -16.31 5.37 10.72
N VAL A 293 -16.94 4.21 10.99
CA VAL A 293 -18.38 4.02 10.85
C VAL A 293 -19.14 5.00 11.74
N GLY A 294 -18.74 5.12 13.01
CA GLY A 294 -19.41 6.04 13.93
C GLY A 294 -19.32 7.50 13.49
N LEU A 295 -18.16 7.97 13.04
CA LEU A 295 -17.97 9.33 12.54
C LEU A 295 -18.80 9.61 11.28
N LEU A 296 -18.93 8.65 10.36
CA LEU A 296 -19.79 8.80 9.18
C LEU A 296 -21.26 8.83 9.55
N ALA A 297 -21.68 8.04 10.54
CA ALA A 297 -23.06 8.07 11.05
C ALA A 297 -23.38 9.41 11.72
N GLU A 298 -22.46 10.00 12.50
CA GLU A 298 -22.61 11.36 13.08
C GLU A 298 -22.77 12.45 12.00
N GLU A 299 -22.12 12.30 10.85
CA GLU A 299 -22.26 13.20 9.68
C GLU A 299 -23.59 12.99 8.91
N GLY A 300 -24.46 12.10 9.40
CA GLY A 300 -25.78 11.85 8.84
C GLY A 300 -25.81 10.92 7.63
N GLN A 301 -24.75 10.15 7.37
CA GLN A 301 -24.73 9.15 6.32
C GLN A 301 -25.74 8.03 6.64
N LYS A 302 -26.85 7.97 5.88
CA LYS A 302 -27.86 6.91 5.99
C LYS A 302 -27.58 5.77 5.02
N GLY A 303 -27.88 4.53 5.44
CA GLY A 303 -27.69 3.36 4.61
C GLY A 303 -26.22 3.12 4.24
N LEU A 304 -25.30 3.49 5.16
CA LEU A 304 -23.88 3.26 4.96
C LEU A 304 -23.60 1.77 4.78
N MET A 305 -23.08 1.36 3.62
CA MET A 305 -22.67 0.00 3.40
C MET A 305 -21.41 -0.33 4.19
N THR A 306 -21.45 -1.42 4.96
CA THR A 306 -20.32 -1.92 5.73
C THR A 306 -20.07 -3.38 5.42
N PHE A 307 -18.81 -3.77 5.35
CA PHE A 307 -18.41 -5.11 4.91
C PHE A 307 -17.47 -5.75 5.93
N SER A 308 -17.79 -6.97 6.37
CA SER A 308 -16.96 -7.78 7.25
C SER A 308 -16.65 -9.12 6.62
N ILE A 309 -15.46 -9.66 6.89
CA ILE A 309 -15.06 -10.98 6.45
C ILE A 309 -14.81 -11.88 7.66
N GLY A 310 -15.14 -13.15 7.52
CA GLY A 310 -14.82 -14.21 8.47
C GLY A 310 -14.38 -15.46 7.72
N PHE A 311 -13.60 -16.30 8.40
CA PHE A 311 -13.04 -17.55 7.87
C PHE A 311 -13.47 -18.73 8.74
N GLU A 312 -13.30 -19.94 8.23
CA GLU A 312 -13.49 -21.13 9.02
C GLU A 312 -12.53 -21.20 10.21
N GLU A 313 -13.03 -21.71 11.32
CA GLU A 313 -12.21 -22.04 12.48
C GLU A 313 -11.18 -23.12 12.11
N ALA A 314 -9.93 -22.94 12.49
CA ALA A 314 -8.89 -23.95 12.33
C ALA A 314 -8.03 -24.05 13.61
N ASN A 315 -7.73 -25.28 14.02
CA ASN A 315 -6.91 -25.57 15.21
C ASN A 315 -7.39 -24.87 16.51
N GLY A 316 -8.73 -24.68 16.66
CA GLY A 316 -9.33 -24.01 17.82
C GLY A 316 -9.21 -22.48 17.82
N GLU A 317 -8.70 -21.88 16.76
CA GLU A 317 -8.71 -20.43 16.55
C GLU A 317 -9.98 -20.04 15.77
N LYS A 318 -10.79 -19.12 16.34
CA LYS A 318 -11.95 -18.56 15.66
C LYS A 318 -11.50 -17.75 14.45
N GLY A 319 -12.21 -17.94 13.33
CA GLY A 319 -11.92 -17.28 12.06
C GLY A 319 -12.66 -15.96 11.86
N ASP A 320 -13.46 -15.48 12.83
CA ASP A 320 -14.25 -14.26 12.65
C ASP A 320 -14.34 -13.40 13.93
N GLU A 321 -14.67 -12.14 13.73
CA GLU A 321 -14.98 -11.15 14.76
C GLU A 321 -16.39 -10.54 14.57
N PHE A 322 -17.30 -11.27 13.94
CA PHE A 322 -18.64 -10.77 13.59
C PHE A 322 -19.44 -10.25 14.79
N VAL A 323 -19.19 -10.74 15.99
CA VAL A 323 -19.85 -10.24 17.21
C VAL A 323 -19.68 -8.74 17.37
N TYR A 324 -18.50 -8.21 17.07
CA TYR A 324 -18.17 -6.79 17.24
C TYR A 324 -18.59 -5.96 16.01
N SER A 325 -18.42 -6.48 14.80
CA SER A 325 -18.92 -5.78 13.61
C SER A 325 -20.45 -5.70 13.59
N ASP A 326 -21.15 -6.76 14.01
CA ASP A 326 -22.60 -6.78 14.18
C ASP A 326 -23.08 -5.77 15.25
N LEU A 327 -22.30 -5.58 16.34
CA LEU A 327 -22.60 -4.59 17.36
C LEU A 327 -22.60 -3.17 16.77
N ILE A 328 -21.54 -2.82 16.03
CA ILE A 328 -21.41 -1.51 15.36
C ILE A 328 -22.49 -1.35 14.29
N ALA A 329 -22.69 -2.37 13.46
CA ALA A 329 -23.68 -2.32 12.39
C ALA A 329 -25.11 -2.06 12.91
N ARG A 330 -25.50 -2.75 13.99
CA ARG A 330 -26.79 -2.52 14.66
C ARG A 330 -26.89 -1.16 15.35
N HIS A 331 -25.78 -0.70 15.97
CA HIS A 331 -25.78 0.57 16.69
C HIS A 331 -26.00 1.77 15.76
N TYR A 332 -25.45 1.69 14.54
CA TYR A 332 -25.51 2.78 13.54
C TYR A 332 -26.47 2.48 12.37
N ASP A 333 -27.23 1.39 12.43
CA ASP A 333 -28.21 1.00 11.40
C ASP A 333 -27.60 1.00 9.98
N THR A 334 -26.43 0.34 9.83
CA THR A 334 -25.73 0.23 8.54
C THR A 334 -26.28 -0.91 7.69
N ASP A 335 -26.18 -0.79 6.36
CA ASP A 335 -26.39 -1.91 5.44
C ASP A 335 -25.16 -2.83 5.50
N HIS A 336 -25.24 -3.87 6.36
CA HIS A 336 -24.09 -4.68 6.76
C HIS A 336 -24.01 -6.01 6.01
N HIS A 337 -22.93 -6.16 5.23
CA HIS A 337 -22.63 -7.37 4.46
C HIS A 337 -21.57 -8.22 5.17
N LYS A 338 -21.94 -9.43 5.62
CA LYS A 338 -21.01 -10.42 6.19
C LYS A 338 -20.61 -11.42 5.13
N ILE A 339 -19.32 -11.55 4.91
CA ILE A 339 -18.72 -12.43 3.91
C ILE A 339 -18.00 -13.56 4.67
N PHE A 340 -18.46 -14.80 4.49
CA PHE A 340 -17.82 -15.97 5.09
C PHE A 340 -17.06 -16.74 4.01
N ILE A 341 -15.77 -16.98 4.25
CA ILE A 341 -14.85 -17.63 3.31
C ILE A 341 -14.45 -19.01 3.85
N PRO A 342 -14.81 -20.10 3.16
CA PRO A 342 -14.33 -21.44 3.51
C PRO A 342 -12.84 -21.59 3.14
N SER A 343 -12.14 -22.43 3.88
CA SER A 343 -10.68 -22.65 3.73
C SER A 343 -10.32 -23.14 2.31
N THR A 344 -11.17 -23.92 1.67
CA THR A 344 -10.97 -24.38 0.29
C THR A 344 -10.89 -23.21 -0.70
N ARG A 345 -11.77 -22.21 -0.56
CA ARG A 345 -11.77 -21.02 -1.44
C ARG A 345 -10.51 -20.17 -1.25
N MET A 346 -9.93 -20.15 -0.04
CA MET A 346 -8.68 -19.44 0.21
C MET A 346 -7.52 -20.06 -0.56
N LEU A 347 -7.41 -21.40 -0.55
CA LEU A 347 -6.34 -22.10 -1.27
C LEU A 347 -6.50 -21.97 -2.78
N GLU A 348 -7.73 -22.02 -3.30
CA GLU A 348 -8.03 -21.81 -4.71
C GLU A 348 -7.68 -20.39 -5.19
N ALA A 349 -7.85 -19.37 -4.32
CA ALA A 349 -7.56 -17.99 -4.65
C ALA A 349 -6.05 -17.63 -4.56
N LEU A 350 -5.24 -18.47 -3.95
CA LEU A 350 -3.84 -18.15 -3.65
C LEU A 350 -2.99 -17.85 -4.90
N PRO A 351 -3.08 -18.62 -6.02
CA PRO A 351 -2.34 -18.28 -7.23
C PRO A 351 -2.70 -16.89 -7.78
N ALA A 352 -3.98 -16.55 -7.86
CA ALA A 352 -4.44 -15.24 -8.33
C ALA A 352 -4.06 -14.11 -7.36
N THR A 353 -4.05 -14.40 -6.05
CA THR A 353 -3.57 -13.45 -5.04
C THR A 353 -2.08 -13.13 -5.24
N ILE A 354 -1.25 -14.15 -5.51
CA ILE A 354 0.20 -13.97 -5.78
C ILE A 354 0.41 -13.21 -7.09
N GLU A 355 -0.37 -13.49 -8.13
CA GLU A 355 -0.32 -12.77 -9.40
C GLU A 355 -0.66 -11.28 -9.23
N ALA A 356 -1.56 -10.94 -8.31
CA ALA A 356 -1.93 -9.56 -8.00
C ALA A 356 -0.84 -8.78 -7.22
N MET A 357 0.16 -9.45 -6.65
CA MET A 357 1.24 -8.82 -5.90
C MET A 357 2.25 -8.14 -6.83
N SER A 358 2.44 -6.83 -6.67
CA SER A 358 3.53 -6.11 -7.36
C SER A 358 4.92 -6.52 -6.87
N GLU A 359 5.03 -6.89 -5.60
CA GLU A 359 6.21 -7.48 -4.96
C GLU A 359 5.75 -8.57 -3.98
N PRO A 360 6.60 -9.54 -3.61
CA PRO A 360 6.18 -10.61 -2.71
C PRO A 360 5.84 -10.05 -1.31
N MET A 361 4.65 -10.35 -0.79
CA MET A 361 4.12 -9.87 0.49
C MET A 361 3.73 -11.05 1.38
N VAL A 362 4.45 -11.26 2.49
CA VAL A 362 4.34 -12.47 3.32
C VAL A 362 3.11 -12.55 4.21
N SER A 363 2.42 -11.43 4.45
CA SER A 363 1.25 -11.43 5.34
C SER A 363 0.17 -12.39 4.85
N TYR A 364 -0.36 -13.20 5.75
CA TYR A 364 -1.49 -14.10 5.47
C TYR A 364 -2.76 -13.32 5.09
N ASP A 365 -2.85 -12.08 5.49
CA ASP A 365 -3.99 -11.21 5.21
C ASP A 365 -4.19 -10.91 3.73
N ASN A 366 -3.17 -11.12 2.88
CA ASN A 366 -3.26 -10.85 1.44
C ASN A 366 -4.44 -11.57 0.79
N VAL A 367 -4.57 -12.90 1.01
CA VAL A 367 -5.65 -13.68 0.43
C VAL A 367 -7.01 -13.28 1.00
N GLY A 368 -7.04 -12.92 2.29
CA GLY A 368 -8.24 -12.40 2.93
C GLY A 368 -8.72 -11.08 2.33
N PHE A 369 -7.80 -10.12 2.15
CA PHE A 369 -8.09 -8.85 1.48
C PHE A 369 -8.46 -9.04 0.00
N PHE A 370 -7.81 -9.97 -0.71
CA PHE A 370 -8.14 -10.29 -2.10
C PHE A 370 -9.58 -10.79 -2.24
N LEU A 371 -9.99 -11.75 -1.41
CA LEU A 371 -11.34 -12.33 -1.42
C LEU A 371 -12.40 -11.36 -0.90
N LEU A 372 -12.09 -10.59 0.16
CA LEU A 372 -12.96 -9.52 0.63
C LEU A 372 -13.22 -8.51 -0.48
N SER A 373 -12.16 -8.07 -1.16
CA SER A 373 -12.27 -7.09 -2.25
C SER A 373 -13.08 -7.62 -3.43
N GLN A 374 -12.95 -8.90 -3.75
CA GLN A 374 -13.77 -9.57 -4.77
C GLN A 374 -15.26 -9.47 -4.47
N GLU A 375 -15.66 -9.70 -3.22
CA GLU A 375 -17.08 -9.63 -2.85
C GLU A 375 -17.57 -8.18 -2.76
N VAL A 376 -16.79 -7.29 -2.16
CA VAL A 376 -17.14 -5.86 -1.99
C VAL A 376 -17.29 -5.16 -3.34
N ALA A 377 -16.43 -5.46 -4.31
CA ALA A 377 -16.47 -4.87 -5.65
C ALA A 377 -17.77 -5.15 -6.43
N LYS A 378 -18.52 -6.19 -6.04
CA LYS A 378 -19.85 -6.47 -6.61
C LYS A 378 -20.92 -5.44 -6.19
N HIS A 379 -20.66 -4.65 -5.16
CA HIS A 379 -21.60 -3.72 -4.56
C HIS A 379 -21.20 -2.25 -4.75
N ILE A 380 -19.93 -1.95 -4.53
CA ILE A 380 -19.40 -0.56 -4.54
C ILE A 380 -17.98 -0.50 -5.10
N LYS A 381 -17.57 0.70 -5.48
CA LYS A 381 -16.22 0.99 -6.03
C LYS A 381 -15.25 1.58 -5.03
N VAL A 382 -15.72 2.11 -3.90
CA VAL A 382 -14.90 2.84 -2.92
C VAL A 382 -15.23 2.41 -1.50
N VAL A 383 -14.18 2.16 -0.71
CA VAL A 383 -14.32 1.86 0.73
C VAL A 383 -13.33 2.68 1.55
N GLN A 384 -13.69 3.01 2.78
CA GLN A 384 -12.74 3.46 3.79
C GLN A 384 -12.24 2.26 4.61
N SER A 385 -10.96 2.30 5.00
CA SER A 385 -10.28 1.25 5.77
C SER A 385 -9.53 1.84 6.95
N GLY A 386 -9.48 1.10 8.07
CA GLY A 386 -8.79 1.49 9.29
C GLY A 386 -7.26 1.34 9.28
N GLN A 387 -6.66 1.04 8.13
CA GLN A 387 -5.20 0.86 8.01
C GLN A 387 -4.44 2.16 8.35
N GLY A 388 -3.25 2.01 8.93
CA GLY A 388 -2.39 3.12 9.36
C GLY A 388 -2.58 3.52 10.83
N ALA A 389 -3.67 3.11 11.49
CA ALA A 389 -3.93 3.48 12.88
C ALA A 389 -2.89 2.94 13.87
N ASP A 390 -2.40 1.73 13.65
CA ASP A 390 -1.38 1.10 14.52
C ASP A 390 -0.05 1.81 14.42
N GLU A 391 0.38 2.19 13.22
CA GLU A 391 1.64 2.85 12.94
C GLU A 391 1.65 4.32 13.40
N ILE A 392 0.51 4.99 13.31
CA ILE A 392 0.40 6.42 13.68
C ILE A 392 0.19 6.59 15.18
N PHE A 393 -0.54 5.68 15.83
CA PHE A 393 -0.92 5.79 17.26
C PHE A 393 -0.27 4.74 18.17
N GLY A 394 0.71 3.97 17.71
CA GLY A 394 1.48 3.05 18.54
C GLY A 394 0.69 1.82 18.99
N GLY A 395 0.02 1.13 18.05
CA GLY A 395 -0.84 -0.01 18.35
C GLY A 395 -0.16 -1.37 18.40
N TYR A 396 1.09 -1.48 18.01
CA TYR A 396 1.81 -2.75 17.97
C TYR A 396 2.54 -3.09 19.28
N HIS A 397 2.71 -4.37 19.53
CA HIS A 397 3.30 -4.89 20.77
C HIS A 397 4.80 -4.62 20.92
N TRP A 398 5.49 -4.22 19.88
CA TRP A 398 6.92 -3.89 19.93
C TRP A 398 7.22 -2.45 20.33
N TYR A 399 6.24 -1.54 20.37
CA TYR A 399 6.48 -0.17 20.82
C TYR A 399 6.66 -0.03 22.35
N PRO A 400 5.84 -0.67 23.22
CA PRO A 400 6.02 -0.48 24.65
C PRO A 400 7.40 -0.86 25.19
N PRO A 401 8.09 -1.93 24.73
CA PRO A 401 9.45 -2.22 25.16
C PRO A 401 10.47 -1.12 24.83
N LEU A 402 10.22 -0.33 23.78
CA LEU A 402 11.11 0.75 23.38
C LEU A 402 11.07 1.98 24.31
N ALA A 403 9.99 2.19 25.05
CA ALA A 403 9.81 3.36 25.92
C ALA A 403 10.89 3.50 27.00
N SER A 404 11.49 2.38 27.42
CA SER A 404 12.58 2.36 28.41
C SER A 404 13.90 1.83 27.85
N SER A 405 14.05 1.80 26.53
CA SER A 405 15.19 1.17 25.87
C SER A 405 16.45 2.05 25.93
N ASN A 406 17.57 1.46 26.31
CA ASN A 406 18.91 2.04 26.18
C ASN A 406 19.63 1.58 24.90
N ALA A 407 19.04 0.62 24.16
CA ALA A 407 19.57 0.08 22.91
C ALA A 407 18.43 -0.07 21.87
N PRO A 408 17.82 1.06 21.42
CA PRO A 408 16.56 1.03 20.69
C PRO A 408 16.61 0.28 19.36
N VAL A 409 17.74 0.26 18.67
CA VAL A 409 17.93 -0.51 17.43
C VAL A 409 17.90 -2.02 17.73
N ASP A 410 18.59 -2.46 18.80
CA ASP A 410 18.62 -3.88 19.19
C ASP A 410 17.23 -4.36 19.64
N ASP A 411 16.53 -3.53 20.41
CA ASP A 411 15.20 -3.87 20.90
C ASP A 411 14.17 -3.87 19.76
N TYR A 412 14.24 -2.92 18.85
CA TYR A 412 13.40 -2.94 17.64
C TYR A 412 13.69 -4.18 16.79
N ALA A 413 14.96 -4.47 16.50
CA ALA A 413 15.35 -5.63 15.72
C ALA A 413 14.90 -6.95 16.36
N ARG A 414 15.02 -7.08 17.69
CA ARG A 414 14.59 -8.28 18.42
C ARG A 414 13.10 -8.59 18.26
N HIS A 415 12.27 -7.56 18.13
CA HIS A 415 10.82 -7.71 18.04
C HIS A 415 10.29 -7.74 16.61
N PHE A 416 11.01 -7.10 15.69
CA PHE A 416 10.53 -6.91 14.31
C PHE A 416 11.27 -7.76 13.27
N PHE A 417 12.57 -8.03 13.45
CA PHE A 417 13.31 -8.81 12.46
C PHE A 417 12.93 -10.29 12.52
N ASP A 418 12.63 -10.87 11.39
CA ASP A 418 12.32 -12.32 11.29
C ASP A 418 13.55 -13.18 11.62
N ARG A 419 14.75 -12.71 11.33
CA ARG A 419 16.04 -13.34 11.66
C ARG A 419 17.19 -12.33 11.62
N ASP A 420 18.26 -12.64 12.33
CA ASP A 420 19.51 -11.89 12.25
C ASP A 420 20.38 -12.33 11.04
N ASN A 421 21.40 -11.53 10.72
CA ASN A 421 22.29 -11.80 9.59
C ASN A 421 23.11 -13.10 9.74
N GLY A 422 23.39 -13.53 10.97
CA GLY A 422 24.08 -14.78 11.24
C GLY A 422 23.24 -16.00 10.86
N ARG A 423 21.98 -16.02 11.26
CA ARG A 423 21.00 -17.04 10.85
C ARG A 423 20.79 -17.01 9.34
N LEU A 424 20.69 -15.83 8.75
CA LEU A 424 20.50 -15.69 7.30
C LEU A 424 21.64 -16.34 6.50
N GLY A 425 22.88 -16.27 6.98
CA GLY A 425 24.04 -16.93 6.37
C GLY A 425 23.96 -18.46 6.36
N THR A 426 23.05 -19.07 7.13
CA THR A 426 22.76 -20.51 7.11
C THR A 426 21.49 -20.88 6.35
N HIS A 427 20.72 -19.89 5.91
CA HIS A 427 19.47 -20.07 5.18
C HIS A 427 19.62 -19.84 3.68
N LEU A 428 20.52 -18.94 3.28
CA LEU A 428 20.83 -18.64 1.89
C LEU A 428 22.07 -19.39 1.42
N ASN A 429 22.13 -19.70 0.15
CA ASN A 429 23.37 -20.15 -0.46
C ASN A 429 24.43 -19.03 -0.41
N PRO A 430 25.74 -19.37 -0.34
CA PRO A 430 26.82 -18.40 -0.10
C PRO A 430 26.85 -17.22 -1.07
N GLU A 431 26.48 -17.43 -2.33
CA GLU A 431 26.43 -16.38 -3.35
C GLU A 431 25.37 -15.32 -3.09
N TRP A 432 24.33 -15.64 -2.30
CA TRP A 432 23.23 -14.73 -1.97
C TRP A 432 23.40 -14.02 -0.62
N HIS A 433 24.23 -14.56 0.25
CA HIS A 433 24.49 -13.97 1.57
C HIS A 433 25.39 -12.73 1.46
N LEU A 434 25.02 -11.66 2.16
CA LEU A 434 25.81 -10.44 2.35
C LEU A 434 26.46 -10.44 3.74
N THR A 435 27.73 -10.07 3.81
CA THR A 435 28.47 -9.98 5.09
C THR A 435 28.01 -8.79 5.95
N ARG A 436 27.62 -7.68 5.31
CA ARG A 436 27.01 -6.53 5.99
C ARG A 436 25.54 -6.81 6.24
N ASP A 437 25.09 -6.49 7.45
CA ASP A 437 23.66 -6.50 7.81
C ASP A 437 23.00 -5.20 7.31
N GLU A 438 22.49 -5.23 6.07
CA GLU A 438 21.88 -4.07 5.42
C GLU A 438 20.57 -3.66 6.08
N ALA A 439 19.78 -4.62 6.59
CA ALA A 439 18.54 -4.33 7.29
C ALA A 439 18.80 -3.60 8.61
N ARG A 440 19.79 -4.07 9.37
CA ARG A 440 20.21 -3.40 10.61
C ARG A 440 20.77 -2.01 10.33
N ALA A 441 21.67 -1.89 9.36
CA ALA A 441 22.26 -0.62 8.96
C ALA A 441 21.18 0.40 8.55
N PHE A 442 20.17 -0.04 7.82
CA PHE A 442 19.03 0.81 7.44
C PHE A 442 18.27 1.34 8.67
N VAL A 443 18.00 0.48 9.66
CA VAL A 443 17.34 0.91 10.90
C VAL A 443 18.24 1.89 11.70
N GLU A 444 19.54 1.62 11.80
CA GLU A 444 20.50 2.49 12.46
C GLU A 444 20.54 3.89 11.82
N GLU A 445 20.64 3.95 10.50
CA GLU A 445 20.61 5.19 9.73
C GLU A 445 19.29 5.95 9.94
N HIS A 446 18.17 5.24 9.91
CA HIS A 446 16.85 5.85 10.09
C HIS A 446 16.64 6.37 11.52
N PHE A 447 17.09 5.63 12.55
CA PHE A 447 17.01 6.05 13.95
C PHE A 447 17.94 7.23 14.27
N ALA A 448 19.03 7.40 13.51
CA ALA A 448 19.95 8.53 13.64
C ALA A 448 19.43 9.82 12.99
N MET A 449 18.41 9.76 12.11
CA MET A 449 17.85 10.95 11.48
C MET A 449 17.27 11.93 12.52
N PRO A 450 17.40 13.25 12.33
CA PRO A 450 16.79 14.26 13.20
C PRO A 450 15.26 14.26 13.12
N GLY A 451 14.58 14.85 14.11
CA GLY A 451 13.12 15.00 14.14
C GLY A 451 12.39 13.88 14.90
N ALA A 452 13.11 13.06 15.67
CA ALA A 452 12.57 12.13 16.67
C ALA A 452 13.68 11.80 17.68
N ASP A 453 13.46 12.14 18.95
CA ASP A 453 14.44 11.89 20.03
C ASP A 453 14.09 10.66 20.85
N ASP A 454 12.80 10.46 21.14
CA ASP A 454 12.28 9.31 21.87
C ASP A 454 12.40 8.02 21.03
N PRO A 455 12.89 6.89 21.61
CA PRO A 455 13.00 5.61 20.91
C PRO A 455 11.70 5.12 20.29
N VAL A 456 10.55 5.35 20.92
CA VAL A 456 9.23 5.02 20.39
C VAL A 456 8.92 5.85 19.15
N ASP A 457 9.20 7.16 19.20
CA ASP A 457 8.97 8.05 18.06
C ASP A 457 9.86 7.70 16.87
N LYS A 458 11.11 7.26 17.11
CA LYS A 458 11.99 6.75 16.05
C LYS A 458 11.41 5.52 15.38
N ALA A 459 10.87 4.59 16.15
CA ALA A 459 10.20 3.40 15.62
C ALA A 459 8.90 3.76 14.89
N LEU A 460 8.05 4.61 15.48
CA LEU A 460 6.82 5.08 14.83
C LEU A 460 7.10 5.79 13.50
N ARG A 461 8.17 6.60 13.44
CA ARG A 461 8.59 7.24 12.18
C ARG A 461 9.03 6.21 11.14
N LEU A 462 9.86 5.24 11.51
CA LEU A 462 10.28 4.16 10.62
C LEU A 462 9.06 3.38 10.11
N ASP A 463 8.20 2.98 11.03
CA ASP A 463 7.05 2.14 10.70
C ASP A 463 6.03 2.90 9.84
N SER A 464 5.74 4.17 10.14
CA SER A 464 4.77 4.96 9.37
C SER A 464 5.28 5.43 8.00
N THR A 465 6.60 5.54 7.79
CA THR A 465 7.15 6.04 6.52
C THR A 465 7.83 4.97 5.66
N VAL A 466 8.09 3.79 6.19
CA VAL A 466 8.74 2.67 5.48
C VAL A 466 7.90 1.40 5.58
N MET A 467 7.72 0.83 6.77
CA MET A 467 7.02 -0.45 6.93
C MET A 467 5.58 -0.36 6.44
N LEU A 468 4.85 0.67 6.85
CA LEU A 468 3.47 0.93 6.43
C LEU A 468 3.34 1.00 4.90
N VAL A 469 4.29 1.64 4.23
CA VAL A 469 4.30 1.79 2.76
C VAL A 469 4.46 0.45 2.05
N ASP A 470 5.41 -0.36 2.54
CA ASP A 470 5.84 -1.59 1.86
C ASP A 470 5.15 -2.87 2.37
N ASP A 471 4.27 -2.78 3.38
CA ASP A 471 3.41 -3.88 3.81
C ASP A 471 1.93 -3.47 3.88
N PRO A 472 1.36 -2.80 4.91
CA PRO A 472 -0.08 -2.60 4.99
C PRO A 472 -0.69 -1.83 3.81
N VAL A 473 -0.06 -0.74 3.39
CA VAL A 473 -0.57 0.11 2.29
C VAL A 473 -0.42 -0.60 0.94
N LYS A 474 0.76 -1.20 0.67
CA LYS A 474 0.99 -1.97 -0.55
C LYS A 474 0.02 -3.15 -0.67
N ARG A 475 -0.22 -3.86 0.44
CA ARG A 475 -1.18 -4.97 0.50
C ARG A 475 -2.59 -4.51 0.16
N VAL A 476 -3.08 -3.45 0.83
CA VAL A 476 -4.41 -2.93 0.58
C VAL A 476 -4.55 -2.50 -0.87
N ASP A 477 -3.62 -1.68 -1.40
CA ASP A 477 -3.66 -1.24 -2.80
C ASP A 477 -3.65 -2.44 -3.76
N ASN A 478 -2.73 -3.39 -3.64
CA ASN A 478 -2.63 -4.51 -4.57
C ASN A 478 -3.88 -5.41 -4.54
N MET A 479 -4.37 -5.75 -3.35
CA MET A 479 -5.48 -6.70 -3.20
C MET A 479 -6.84 -6.09 -3.57
N THR A 480 -7.08 -4.83 -3.22
CA THR A 480 -8.31 -4.13 -3.63
C THR A 480 -8.29 -3.81 -5.13
N MET A 481 -7.11 -3.46 -5.64
CA MET A 481 -6.91 -3.10 -7.04
C MET A 481 -7.04 -4.27 -8.00
N ALA A 482 -6.80 -5.50 -7.54
CA ALA A 482 -7.07 -6.71 -8.32
C ALA A 482 -8.55 -6.86 -8.70
N TRP A 483 -9.45 -6.16 -8.02
CA TRP A 483 -10.91 -6.23 -8.21
C TRP A 483 -11.55 -4.86 -8.49
N GLY A 484 -10.74 -3.85 -8.74
CA GLY A 484 -11.27 -2.53 -9.00
C GLY A 484 -12.01 -1.88 -7.83
N LEU A 485 -11.50 -2.05 -6.65
CA LEU A 485 -12.03 -1.45 -5.43
C LEU A 485 -11.03 -0.41 -4.91
N GLU A 486 -11.43 0.85 -4.73
CA GLU A 486 -10.60 1.89 -4.12
C GLU A 486 -10.67 1.86 -2.58
N ALA A 487 -9.56 1.53 -1.94
CA ALA A 487 -9.44 1.69 -0.50
C ALA A 487 -8.85 3.07 -0.14
N ARG A 488 -9.55 3.79 0.72
CA ARG A 488 -9.14 5.07 1.29
C ARG A 488 -8.83 4.90 2.77
N VAL A 489 -7.76 5.53 3.23
CA VAL A 489 -7.18 5.30 4.56
C VAL A 489 -7.20 6.61 5.38
N PRO A 490 -8.26 6.89 6.18
CA PRO A 490 -8.39 8.12 6.95
C PRO A 490 -7.24 8.37 7.93
N PHE A 491 -6.67 7.32 8.52
CA PHE A 491 -5.55 7.45 9.45
C PHE A 491 -4.27 7.97 8.80
N LEU A 492 -4.17 7.90 7.46
CA LEU A 492 -3.08 8.48 6.68
C LEU A 492 -3.42 9.86 6.09
N ASP A 493 -4.39 10.57 6.68
CA ASP A 493 -4.48 12.02 6.47
C ASP A 493 -3.24 12.68 7.05
N TYR A 494 -2.51 13.47 6.24
CA TYR A 494 -1.23 13.98 6.68
C TYR A 494 -1.35 14.97 7.87
N GLU A 495 -2.46 15.72 7.96
CA GLU A 495 -2.71 16.61 9.10
C GLU A 495 -2.95 15.83 10.39
N LEU A 496 -3.67 14.68 10.30
CA LEU A 496 -3.83 13.77 11.43
C LEU A 496 -2.51 13.12 11.84
N ALA A 497 -1.70 12.69 10.87
CA ALA A 497 -0.41 12.07 11.13
C ALA A 497 0.58 13.06 11.75
N GLU A 498 0.66 14.30 11.25
CA GLU A 498 1.46 15.38 11.84
C GLU A 498 1.00 15.73 13.27
N LEU A 499 -0.31 15.72 13.52
CA LEU A 499 -0.85 15.87 14.86
C LEU A 499 -0.38 14.72 15.77
N ALA A 500 -0.56 13.47 15.32
CA ALA A 500 -0.19 12.28 16.09
C ALA A 500 1.31 12.19 16.36
N ALA A 501 2.16 12.63 15.43
CA ALA A 501 3.62 12.71 15.63
C ALA A 501 4.01 13.60 16.81
N ARG A 502 3.27 14.69 17.07
CA ARG A 502 3.50 15.60 18.19
C ARG A 502 2.97 15.11 19.53
N ILE A 503 2.08 14.11 19.55
CA ILE A 503 1.55 13.52 20.79
C ILE A 503 2.70 12.79 21.52
N PRO A 504 2.93 13.04 22.82
CA PRO A 504 3.89 12.28 23.61
C PRO A 504 3.62 10.77 23.59
N SER A 505 4.69 9.97 23.56
CA SER A 505 4.62 8.51 23.40
C SER A 505 3.79 7.84 24.50
N GLU A 506 3.82 8.36 25.74
CA GLU A 506 3.02 7.85 26.87
C GLU A 506 1.52 7.87 26.60
N HIS A 507 0.98 8.90 25.92
CA HIS A 507 -0.45 8.97 25.56
C HIS A 507 -0.79 7.97 24.45
N LYS A 508 0.13 7.70 23.52
CA LYS A 508 -0.04 6.71 22.46
C LYS A 508 0.01 5.29 23.00
N LEU A 509 0.96 4.99 23.91
CA LEU A 509 1.18 3.65 24.45
C LEU A 509 0.24 3.29 25.61
N SER A 510 -0.49 4.24 26.20
CA SER A 510 -1.45 3.96 27.27
C SER A 510 -2.51 2.94 26.81
N GLN A 511 -3.15 2.26 27.76
CA GLN A 511 -4.18 1.24 27.53
C GLN A 511 -3.74 0.09 26.60
N GLY A 512 -2.45 -0.24 26.61
CA GLY A 512 -1.89 -1.30 25.76
C GLY A 512 -1.75 -0.92 24.28
N GLY A 513 -1.57 0.37 23.99
CA GLY A 513 -1.42 0.96 22.68
C GLY A 513 -2.67 1.67 22.16
N LYS A 514 -2.47 2.68 21.31
CA LYS A 514 -3.52 3.58 20.78
C LYS A 514 -4.34 4.31 21.86
N GLY A 515 -3.76 4.60 23.03
CA GLY A 515 -4.52 5.11 24.16
C GLY A 515 -5.30 6.38 23.86
N VAL A 516 -4.67 7.39 23.26
CA VAL A 516 -5.34 8.64 22.88
C VAL A 516 -6.43 8.43 21.83
N LEU A 517 -6.23 7.50 20.88
CA LEU A 517 -7.24 7.13 19.90
C LEU A 517 -8.43 6.40 20.54
N LYS A 518 -8.17 5.49 21.49
CA LYS A 518 -9.21 4.80 22.25
C LYS A 518 -10.06 5.80 23.06
N GLU A 519 -9.43 6.77 23.71
CA GLU A 519 -10.15 7.83 24.43
C GLU A 519 -10.99 8.71 23.49
N ALA A 520 -10.48 9.05 22.30
CA ALA A 520 -11.26 9.73 21.30
C ALA A 520 -12.45 8.87 20.80
N ALA A 521 -12.21 7.58 20.57
CA ALA A 521 -13.22 6.63 20.12
C ALA A 521 -14.36 6.42 21.15
N ARG A 522 -14.09 6.54 22.47
CA ARG A 522 -15.13 6.42 23.52
C ARG A 522 -16.25 7.44 23.39
N GLN A 523 -15.99 8.56 22.75
CA GLN A 523 -17.01 9.58 22.48
C GLN A 523 -17.92 9.23 21.30
N VAL A 524 -17.54 8.22 20.51
CA VAL A 524 -18.18 7.91 19.22
C VAL A 524 -18.78 6.51 19.21
N ILE A 525 -18.05 5.48 19.68
CA ILE A 525 -18.47 4.08 19.53
C ILE A 525 -18.69 3.37 20.88
N PRO A 526 -19.47 2.27 20.91
CA PRO A 526 -19.69 1.46 22.12
C PRO A 526 -18.39 1.02 22.77
N HIS A 527 -18.32 1.09 24.10
CA HIS A 527 -17.12 0.78 24.90
C HIS A 527 -16.70 -0.69 24.77
N GLU A 528 -17.64 -1.60 24.57
CA GLU A 528 -17.41 -3.03 24.39
C GLU A 528 -16.47 -3.34 23.22
N VAL A 529 -16.47 -2.50 22.18
CA VAL A 529 -15.55 -2.63 21.03
C VAL A 529 -14.15 -2.14 21.40
N ILE A 530 -14.05 -1.14 22.29
CA ILE A 530 -12.77 -0.53 22.67
C ILE A 530 -12.05 -1.38 23.72
N ASP A 531 -12.78 -1.88 24.70
CA ASP A 531 -12.23 -2.56 25.88
C ASP A 531 -11.98 -4.06 25.65
N ARG A 532 -12.33 -4.58 24.47
CA ARG A 532 -12.04 -5.97 24.10
C ARG A 532 -10.54 -6.23 23.95
N LYS A 533 -10.14 -7.49 24.16
CA LYS A 533 -8.79 -7.92 23.79
C LYS A 533 -8.59 -7.74 22.26
N LYS A 534 -7.48 -7.13 21.87
CA LYS A 534 -7.14 -6.96 20.44
C LYS A 534 -7.14 -8.33 19.74
N GLY A 535 -7.98 -8.49 18.73
CA GLY A 535 -7.92 -9.61 17.80
C GLY A 535 -6.91 -9.31 16.69
N TYR A 536 -6.48 -10.37 16.01
CA TYR A 536 -5.75 -10.26 14.76
C TYR A 536 -6.69 -10.72 13.66
N PHE A 537 -6.48 -10.21 12.44
CA PHE A 537 -7.21 -10.69 11.26
C PHE A 537 -6.83 -12.17 11.06
N PRO A 538 -7.70 -13.14 11.42
CA PRO A 538 -7.29 -14.53 11.42
C PRO A 538 -7.35 -15.09 10.01
N VAL A 539 -6.26 -15.71 9.58
CA VAL A 539 -6.22 -16.58 8.39
C VAL A 539 -5.57 -17.91 8.79
N PRO A 540 -6.29 -18.74 9.58
CA PRO A 540 -5.68 -19.91 10.20
C PRO A 540 -5.10 -20.92 9.22
N ALA A 541 -5.72 -21.09 8.04
CA ALA A 541 -5.32 -22.09 7.05
C ALA A 541 -3.91 -21.89 6.46
N LEU A 542 -3.41 -20.67 6.40
CA LEU A 542 -2.05 -20.37 5.89
C LEU A 542 -0.99 -20.35 7.01
N LYS A 543 -1.42 -20.14 8.25
CA LYS A 543 -0.53 -20.20 9.42
C LYS A 543 -0.04 -21.63 9.67
N TYR A 544 -0.90 -22.62 9.40
CA TYR A 544 -0.62 -24.04 9.60
C TYR A 544 -0.45 -24.70 8.22
N ILE A 545 0.79 -24.68 7.71
CA ILE A 545 1.11 -25.27 6.41
C ILE A 545 1.09 -26.79 6.51
N GLU A 546 0.03 -27.43 6.00
CA GLU A 546 -0.17 -28.87 5.99
C GLU A 546 -1.02 -29.30 4.78
N GLY A 547 -1.10 -30.59 4.50
CA GLY A 547 -1.90 -31.15 3.41
C GLY A 547 -1.54 -30.55 2.05
N SER A 548 -2.54 -30.15 1.27
CA SER A 548 -2.36 -29.59 -0.07
C SER A 548 -1.57 -28.30 -0.11
N THR A 549 -1.61 -27.50 0.96
CA THR A 549 -0.78 -26.29 1.08
C THR A 549 0.70 -26.65 1.18
N LEU A 550 1.05 -27.69 1.96
CA LEU A 550 2.42 -28.16 2.07
C LEU A 550 2.92 -28.72 0.73
N GLU A 551 2.10 -29.54 0.06
CA GLU A 551 2.44 -30.09 -1.26
C GLU A 551 2.73 -28.98 -2.29
N MET A 552 1.92 -27.92 -2.30
CA MET A 552 2.13 -26.77 -3.18
C MET A 552 3.44 -26.04 -2.87
N VAL A 553 3.73 -25.80 -1.60
CA VAL A 553 4.94 -25.12 -1.12
C VAL A 553 6.17 -25.96 -1.46
N GLU A 554 6.15 -27.27 -1.18
CA GLU A 554 7.24 -28.19 -1.53
C GLU A 554 7.48 -28.23 -3.05
N SER A 555 6.41 -28.32 -3.84
CA SER A 555 6.48 -28.32 -5.30
C SER A 555 7.14 -27.05 -5.84
N ALA A 556 6.79 -25.87 -5.28
CA ALA A 556 7.39 -24.61 -5.68
C ALA A 556 8.89 -24.56 -5.36
N LEU A 557 9.28 -24.86 -4.12
CA LEU A 557 10.66 -24.77 -3.63
C LEU A 557 11.59 -25.88 -4.19
N THR A 558 11.04 -27.01 -4.64
CA THR A 558 11.82 -28.11 -5.23
C THR A 558 11.75 -28.16 -6.77
N SER A 559 11.09 -27.19 -7.39
CA SER A 559 10.99 -27.08 -8.85
C SER A 559 12.38 -26.94 -9.51
N GLN A 560 12.46 -27.23 -10.80
CA GLN A 560 13.70 -27.02 -11.55
C GLN A 560 14.12 -25.55 -11.52
N LYS A 561 13.18 -24.61 -11.68
CA LYS A 561 13.45 -23.16 -11.63
C LYS A 561 14.02 -22.72 -10.28
N ALA A 562 13.47 -23.22 -9.16
CA ALA A 562 13.99 -22.92 -7.83
C ALA A 562 15.42 -23.43 -7.63
N ARG A 563 15.72 -24.64 -8.10
CA ARG A 563 17.08 -25.23 -8.03
C ARG A 563 18.07 -24.45 -8.89
N GLU A 564 17.69 -24.06 -10.10
CA GLU A 564 18.54 -23.27 -11.00
C GLU A 564 18.82 -21.87 -10.43
N ARG A 565 17.85 -21.27 -9.74
CA ARG A 565 17.99 -19.97 -9.06
C ARG A 565 18.90 -20.08 -7.83
N GLY A 566 18.81 -21.17 -7.09
CA GLY A 566 19.70 -21.48 -5.97
C GLY A 566 19.70 -20.46 -4.85
N LEU A 567 18.54 -19.93 -4.43
CA LEU A 567 18.47 -18.92 -3.36
C LEU A 567 18.79 -19.53 -1.99
N PHE A 568 18.18 -20.67 -1.67
CA PHE A 568 18.15 -21.21 -0.32
C PHE A 568 19.07 -22.42 -0.16
N ASP A 569 19.70 -22.53 1.01
CA ASP A 569 20.49 -23.71 1.39
C ASP A 569 19.59 -24.95 1.48
N GLN A 570 20.03 -26.06 0.89
CA GLN A 570 19.25 -27.30 0.81
C GLN A 570 18.93 -27.86 2.21
N ARG A 571 19.86 -27.79 3.16
CA ARG A 571 19.65 -28.28 4.53
C ARG A 571 18.64 -27.45 5.29
N TYR A 572 18.60 -26.15 4.98
CA TYR A 572 17.57 -25.27 5.53
C TYR A 572 16.17 -25.66 5.04
N LEU A 573 16.00 -25.89 3.74
CA LEU A 573 14.72 -26.34 3.18
C LEU A 573 14.31 -27.71 3.74
N GLU A 574 15.21 -28.69 3.81
CA GLU A 574 14.95 -30.02 4.37
C GLU A 574 14.47 -29.94 5.83
N ARG A 575 15.04 -29.03 6.62
CA ARG A 575 14.62 -28.80 8.01
C ARG A 575 13.22 -28.18 8.07
N LEU A 576 12.90 -27.22 7.20
CA LEU A 576 11.57 -26.62 7.13
C LEU A 576 10.50 -27.63 6.70
N PHE A 577 10.79 -28.51 5.76
CA PHE A 577 9.86 -29.56 5.33
C PHE A 577 9.65 -30.64 6.40
N ALA A 578 10.70 -30.99 7.15
CA ALA A 578 10.61 -31.97 8.21
C ALA A 578 9.70 -31.54 9.36
N ASP A 579 9.65 -30.24 9.67
CA ASP A 579 8.76 -29.67 10.69
C ASP A 579 8.28 -28.27 10.29
N PRO A 580 7.24 -28.17 9.43
CA PRO A 580 6.73 -26.90 8.92
C PRO A 580 6.20 -25.94 10.00
N LYS A 581 5.86 -26.48 11.20
CA LYS A 581 5.23 -25.72 12.28
C LYS A 581 6.23 -25.17 13.29
N SER A 582 7.48 -25.61 13.30
CA SER A 582 8.48 -25.23 14.31
C SER A 582 9.19 -23.91 14.02
N ALA A 583 9.36 -23.56 12.75
CA ALA A 583 10.10 -22.38 12.34
C ALA A 583 9.16 -21.16 12.21
N ILE A 584 8.97 -20.46 13.34
CA ILE A 584 8.09 -19.28 13.45
C ILE A 584 8.92 -18.04 13.75
N THR A 585 8.67 -16.96 13.02
CA THR A 585 9.33 -15.65 13.20
C THR A 585 8.82 -14.91 14.45
N PRO A 586 9.52 -13.88 14.96
CA PRO A 586 9.06 -13.04 16.07
C PRO A 586 7.67 -12.42 15.82
N LEU A 587 7.34 -12.09 14.58
CA LEU A 587 6.02 -11.59 14.17
C LEU A 587 4.99 -12.72 13.92
N ARG A 588 5.31 -13.96 14.37
CA ARG A 588 4.45 -15.14 14.28
C ARG A 588 4.13 -15.61 12.86
N GLY A 589 4.95 -15.23 11.89
CA GLY A 589 4.90 -15.77 10.53
C GLY A 589 5.64 -17.10 10.40
N SER A 590 5.26 -17.94 9.44
CA SER A 590 6.00 -19.17 9.09
C SER A 590 7.21 -18.84 8.23
N GLU A 591 8.41 -19.32 8.63
CA GLU A 591 9.60 -19.19 7.79
C GLU A 591 9.45 -19.96 6.46
N LEU A 592 8.78 -21.12 6.49
CA LEU A 592 8.51 -21.90 5.28
C LEU A 592 7.61 -21.12 4.30
N TRP A 593 6.57 -20.46 4.83
CA TRP A 593 5.70 -19.61 3.99
C TRP A 593 6.47 -18.47 3.34
N GLN A 594 7.34 -17.79 4.11
CA GLN A 594 8.11 -16.66 3.60
C GLN A 594 8.99 -17.05 2.38
N VAL A 595 9.72 -18.16 2.49
CA VAL A 595 10.60 -18.61 1.39
C VAL A 595 9.78 -19.15 0.20
N ALA A 596 8.68 -19.85 0.49
CA ALA A 596 7.81 -20.37 -0.55
C ALA A 596 7.09 -19.27 -1.33
N LEU A 597 6.59 -18.26 -0.63
CA LEU A 597 5.91 -17.13 -1.28
C LEU A 597 6.82 -16.38 -2.23
N LEU A 598 8.09 -16.12 -1.82
CA LEU A 598 9.07 -15.51 -2.72
C LEU A 598 9.25 -16.35 -4.00
N GLU A 599 9.45 -17.64 -3.85
CA GLU A 599 9.65 -18.53 -4.99
C GLU A 599 8.40 -18.64 -5.88
N MET A 600 7.22 -18.77 -5.28
CA MET A 600 5.95 -18.78 -6.02
C MET A 600 5.72 -17.48 -6.77
N TRP A 601 6.03 -16.33 -6.15
CA TRP A 601 5.92 -15.02 -6.81
C TRP A 601 6.86 -14.91 -8.01
N LEU A 602 8.13 -15.33 -7.86
CA LEU A 602 9.09 -15.35 -8.95
C LEU A 602 8.60 -16.25 -10.11
N GLN A 603 8.11 -17.44 -9.82
CA GLN A 603 7.60 -18.37 -10.84
C GLN A 603 6.33 -17.85 -11.53
N THR A 604 5.41 -17.26 -10.78
CA THR A 604 4.15 -16.69 -11.31
C THR A 604 4.44 -15.58 -12.32
N HIS A 605 5.42 -14.74 -12.04
CA HIS A 605 5.80 -13.62 -12.94
C HIS A 605 6.84 -14.00 -13.99
N GLY A 606 7.23 -15.29 -14.09
CA GLY A 606 8.15 -15.79 -15.11
C GLY A 606 9.61 -15.35 -14.89
N LEU A 607 9.97 -15.08 -13.65
CA LEU A 607 11.26 -14.58 -13.19
C LEU A 607 12.20 -15.70 -12.78
#